data_6b6995a1b902af6b2759b89c79105e52
#
_entry.id   6b6995a1b902af6b2759b89c79105e52
#
_cell.length_a   1.000
_cell.length_b   1.000
_cell.length_c   1.000
_cell.angle_alpha   90.00
_cell.angle_beta   90.00
_cell.angle_gamma   90.00
#
_symmetry.space_group_name_H-M   'P 1'
#
loop_
_entity.id
_entity.type
_entity.pdbx_description
1 polymer ?
#
loop_
_entity_poly.entity_id
_entity_poly.type
_entity_poly.pdbx_seq_one_letter_code
_entity_poly.pdbx_strand_id
1 'polypeptide(L)'
;MKTVLESIDTRYGTDNTPHYSNGNTLPYTGVPFGMNYFVPQTSHLNGAWYFNPTIPIFQGIRLTHQPSPWIGDFSWLLLTPVTEKVEEEDLLYRQSSYLVSEATFQPHYLKLYSNRYQLSTEITPSLYGAKLRFTSLENKKLSLLFHTSAELHIKQLNPHSIFLKIIEETNTTKRPLIMHLCLQ
;
A
#
# COMPACT_ATOMS: atom_id res chain seq x y z
N MET A 1 29.61 6.29 0.32
CA MET A 1 29.55 4.82 0.38
C MET A 1 28.13 4.47 0.82
N LYS A 2 27.37 3.69 0.02
CA LYS A 2 26.01 3.28 0.43
C LYS A 2 26.11 2.31 1.60
N THR A 3 25.22 2.45 2.56
CA THR A 3 25.09 1.46 3.65
C THR A 3 24.52 0.15 3.10
N VAL A 4 24.63 -0.94 3.85
CA VAL A 4 24.04 -2.23 3.46
C VAL A 4 22.54 -2.10 3.25
N LEU A 5 21.85 -1.36 4.11
CA LEU A 5 20.40 -1.12 4.00
C LEU A 5 20.02 -0.34 2.73
N GLU A 6 20.81 0.64 2.33
CA GLU A 6 20.59 1.39 1.09
C GLU A 6 20.85 0.56 -0.18
N SER A 7 21.49 -0.58 -0.04
CA SER A 7 21.77 -1.51 -1.14
C SER A 7 20.70 -2.57 -1.33
N ILE A 8 19.76 -2.70 -0.40
CA ILE A 8 18.65 -3.66 -0.49
C ILE A 8 17.50 -3.02 -1.26
N ASP A 9 17.11 -3.67 -2.35
CA ASP A 9 15.90 -3.34 -3.11
C ASP A 9 14.85 -4.42 -2.86
N THR A 10 13.71 -4.04 -2.28
CA THR A 10 12.65 -5.00 -1.93
C THR A 10 11.90 -5.54 -3.14
N ARG A 11 12.14 -5.01 -4.34
CA ARG A 11 11.58 -5.56 -5.59
C ARG A 11 12.28 -6.84 -6.03
N TYR A 12 13.41 -7.19 -5.45
CA TYR A 12 14.12 -8.41 -5.80
C TYR A 12 13.21 -9.64 -5.62
N GLY A 13 13.08 -10.45 -6.67
CA GLY A 13 12.21 -11.62 -6.68
C GLY A 13 10.72 -11.36 -6.93
N THR A 14 10.32 -10.12 -7.27
CA THR A 14 8.92 -9.77 -7.54
C THR A 14 8.49 -9.97 -8.99
N ASP A 15 9.42 -10.22 -9.90
CA ASP A 15 9.14 -10.51 -11.32
C ASP A 15 8.70 -11.96 -11.47
N ASN A 16 7.42 -12.19 -11.22
CA ASN A 16 6.82 -13.52 -11.24
C ASN A 16 6.25 -13.83 -12.60
N THR A 17 6.53 -15.04 -13.10
CA THR A 17 5.87 -15.58 -14.28
C THR A 17 5.14 -16.87 -13.93
N PRO A 18 3.99 -17.18 -14.59
CA PRO A 18 3.25 -18.42 -14.35
C PRO A 18 4.05 -19.69 -14.64
N HIS A 19 5.11 -19.59 -15.44
CA HIS A 19 5.92 -20.74 -15.85
C HIS A 19 6.93 -21.19 -14.79
N TYR A 20 7.26 -20.33 -13.86
CA TYR A 20 8.21 -20.63 -12.80
C TYR A 20 7.54 -20.35 -11.47
N SER A 21 7.62 -21.28 -10.56
CA SER A 21 7.20 -21.08 -9.16
C SER A 21 8.20 -20.17 -8.44
N ASN A 22 8.29 -18.95 -8.91
CA ASN A 22 9.11 -17.93 -8.28
C ASN A 22 8.38 -17.49 -7.04
N GLY A 23 8.92 -17.74 -5.89
CA GLY A 23 8.27 -17.38 -4.64
C GLY A 23 7.54 -16.03 -4.77
N ASN A 24 6.25 -15.99 -4.58
CA ASN A 24 5.37 -14.86 -4.74
C ASN A 24 5.73 -13.75 -3.74
N THR A 25 6.85 -13.11 -4.01
CA THR A 25 7.40 -12.02 -3.21
C THR A 25 6.79 -10.71 -3.64
N LEU A 26 6.56 -9.86 -2.67
CA LEU A 26 6.07 -8.51 -2.83
C LEU A 26 7.12 -7.54 -2.29
N PRO A 27 7.19 -6.29 -2.77
CA PRO A 27 8.17 -5.31 -2.31
C PRO A 27 7.76 -4.72 -0.96
N TYR A 28 7.89 -5.51 0.09
CA TYR A 28 7.50 -5.13 1.43
C TYR A 28 8.35 -4.02 2.01
N THR A 29 7.67 -3.04 2.60
CA THR A 29 8.24 -2.10 3.55
C THR A 29 7.69 -2.46 4.93
N GLY A 30 8.55 -2.84 5.84
CA GLY A 30 8.20 -3.33 7.18
C GLY A 30 9.44 -3.57 8.01
N VAL A 31 9.29 -3.61 9.32
CA VAL A 31 10.38 -4.00 10.23
C VAL A 31 10.40 -5.51 10.41
N PRO A 32 11.55 -6.11 10.74
CA PRO A 32 11.62 -7.53 11.05
C PRO A 32 10.62 -7.88 12.17
N PHE A 33 9.78 -8.90 11.92
CA PHE A 33 8.73 -9.34 12.84
C PHE A 33 7.69 -8.25 13.19
N GLY A 34 7.52 -7.26 12.30
CA GLY A 34 6.48 -6.26 12.46
C GLY A 34 5.07 -6.85 12.37
N MET A 35 4.11 -6.19 12.99
CA MET A 35 2.70 -6.58 12.94
C MET A 35 2.03 -6.16 11.62
N ASN A 36 2.63 -5.22 10.89
CA ASN A 36 2.11 -4.72 9.63
C ASN A 36 3.21 -4.52 8.60
N TYR A 37 2.85 -4.78 7.35
CA TYR A 37 3.68 -4.54 6.18
C TYR A 37 2.93 -3.66 5.19
N PHE A 38 3.67 -2.91 4.40
CA PHE A 38 3.13 -1.94 3.45
C PHE A 38 3.67 -2.28 2.06
N VAL A 39 2.75 -2.42 1.10
CA VAL A 39 3.07 -2.86 -0.26
C VAL A 39 2.45 -1.89 -1.26
N PRO A 40 3.21 -1.28 -2.17
CA PRO A 40 2.63 -0.55 -3.28
C PRO A 40 1.93 -1.53 -4.22
N GLN A 41 0.69 -1.20 -4.60
CA GLN A 41 -0.07 -1.99 -5.57
C GLN A 41 0.09 -1.38 -6.96
N THR A 42 0.45 -2.21 -7.94
CA THR A 42 0.53 -1.81 -9.35
C THR A 42 -0.65 -2.31 -10.17
N SER A 43 -1.27 -3.43 -9.77
CA SER A 43 -2.41 -4.01 -10.46
C SER A 43 -3.27 -4.83 -9.51
N HIS A 44 -4.58 -4.86 -9.78
CA HIS A 44 -5.54 -5.74 -9.13
C HIS A 44 -6.05 -6.82 -10.09
N LEU A 45 -5.57 -6.81 -11.35
CA LEU A 45 -6.03 -7.70 -12.40
C LEU A 45 -5.16 -8.98 -12.45
N ASN A 46 -5.83 -10.08 -12.68
CA ASN A 46 -5.34 -11.42 -13.08
C ASN A 46 -3.86 -11.76 -12.80
N GLY A 47 -3.61 -12.45 -11.69
CA GLY A 47 -2.33 -13.11 -11.43
C GLY A 47 -1.15 -12.20 -11.11
N ALA A 48 -1.38 -10.91 -11.02
CA ALA A 48 -0.33 -9.92 -10.76
C ALA A 48 0.12 -9.89 -9.30
N TRP A 49 -0.43 -10.69 -8.42
CA TRP A 49 -0.09 -10.70 -6.98
C TRP A 49 0.05 -9.28 -6.41
N TYR A 50 -0.82 -8.36 -6.86
CA TYR A 50 -0.86 -6.95 -6.49
C TYR A 50 0.32 -6.10 -6.95
N PHE A 51 1.49 -6.67 -7.25
CA PHE A 51 2.66 -5.92 -7.70
C PHE A 51 3.35 -6.61 -8.87
N ASN A 52 3.63 -5.83 -9.92
CA ASN A 52 4.46 -6.24 -11.04
C ASN A 52 5.51 -5.15 -11.29
N PRO A 53 6.83 -5.46 -11.24
CA PRO A 53 7.89 -4.47 -11.38
C PRO A 53 7.98 -3.87 -12.79
N THR A 54 7.37 -4.51 -13.80
CA THR A 54 7.36 -4.02 -15.18
C THR A 54 6.21 -3.05 -15.46
N ILE A 55 5.26 -2.91 -14.53
CA ILE A 55 4.10 -2.02 -14.66
C ILE A 55 4.33 -0.77 -13.82
N PRO A 56 4.68 0.40 -14.42
CA PRO A 56 4.95 1.64 -13.68
C PRO A 56 3.64 2.35 -13.29
N ILE A 57 2.72 1.62 -12.69
CA ILE A 57 1.41 2.09 -12.23
C ILE A 57 1.35 1.99 -10.70
N PHE A 58 0.73 2.98 -10.08
CA PHE A 58 0.49 3.01 -8.65
C PHE A 58 -1.01 3.18 -8.39
N GLN A 59 -1.62 2.18 -7.78
CA GLN A 59 -3.04 2.17 -7.39
C GLN A 59 -3.24 2.54 -5.92
N GLY A 60 -2.20 2.45 -5.10
CA GLY A 60 -2.25 2.75 -3.68
C GLY A 60 -1.29 1.89 -2.87
N ILE A 61 -1.32 2.08 -1.57
CA ILE A 61 -0.58 1.28 -0.60
C ILE A 61 -1.52 0.25 0.01
N ARG A 62 -1.17 -1.01 -0.15
CA ARG A 62 -1.85 -2.12 0.49
C ARG A 62 -1.26 -2.35 1.87
N LEU A 63 -2.13 -2.39 2.86
CA LEU A 63 -1.76 -2.67 4.24
C LEU A 63 -2.04 -4.14 4.50
N THR A 64 -1.03 -4.86 4.98
CA THR A 64 -1.14 -6.28 5.26
C THR A 64 -0.50 -6.64 6.60
N HIS A 65 -1.04 -7.63 7.27
CA HIS A 65 -0.53 -8.17 8.53
C HIS A 65 0.34 -9.42 8.33
N GLN A 66 0.49 -9.88 7.09
CA GLN A 66 1.31 -11.03 6.77
C GLN A 66 2.10 -10.86 5.48
N PRO A 67 3.27 -11.49 5.40
CA PRO A 67 4.19 -11.30 4.29
C PRO A 67 3.87 -12.15 3.05
N SER A 68 2.78 -12.90 3.03
CA SER A 68 2.46 -13.77 1.89
C SER A 68 0.99 -13.73 1.52
N PRO A 69 0.66 -13.52 0.23
CA PRO A 69 -0.71 -13.56 -0.26
C PRO A 69 -1.29 -14.98 -0.38
N TRP A 70 -0.50 -16.03 -0.15
CA TRP A 70 -0.93 -17.42 -0.29
C TRP A 70 -1.99 -17.88 0.70
N ILE A 71 -2.06 -17.26 1.87
CA ILE A 71 -2.91 -17.73 2.97
C ILE A 71 -4.35 -17.23 2.85
N GLY A 72 -4.63 -16.31 1.92
CA GLY A 72 -6.00 -15.88 1.61
C GLY A 72 -6.49 -14.64 2.36
N ASP A 73 -6.02 -14.36 3.57
CA ASP A 73 -6.35 -13.15 4.34
C ASP A 73 -5.21 -12.09 4.32
N PHE A 74 -4.56 -11.99 3.18
CA PHE A 74 -3.35 -11.18 3.01
C PHE A 74 -3.56 -9.70 3.32
N SER A 75 -4.59 -9.09 2.75
CA SER A 75 -4.76 -7.64 2.89
C SER A 75 -6.19 -7.23 2.58
N TRP A 76 -6.75 -6.48 3.50
CA TRP A 76 -8.14 -6.04 3.40
C TRP A 76 -8.28 -4.56 3.04
N LEU A 77 -7.20 -3.80 3.06
CA LEU A 77 -7.26 -2.36 2.84
C LEU A 77 -6.22 -1.88 1.84
N LEU A 78 -6.68 -1.10 0.88
CA LEU A 78 -5.86 -0.29 -0.01
C LEU A 78 -6.10 1.19 0.30
N LEU A 79 -5.02 1.92 0.53
CA LEU A 79 -5.01 3.36 0.75
C LEU A 79 -4.47 4.07 -0.49
N THR A 80 -5.29 4.89 -1.13
CA THR A 80 -4.89 5.68 -2.29
C THR A 80 -4.91 7.17 -1.95
N PRO A 81 -3.75 7.84 -1.88
CA PRO A 81 -3.68 9.29 -1.73
C PRO A 81 -3.94 9.97 -3.08
N VAL A 82 -4.79 10.99 -3.09
CA VAL A 82 -5.18 11.73 -4.29
C VAL A 82 -5.27 13.24 -4.00
N THR A 83 -5.06 14.06 -5.03
CA THR A 83 -5.17 15.53 -4.93
C THR A 83 -6.31 16.11 -5.78
N GLU A 84 -7.09 15.24 -6.39
CA GLU A 84 -8.28 15.61 -7.16
C GLU A 84 -9.48 14.78 -6.72
N LYS A 85 -10.68 15.23 -7.06
CA LYS A 85 -11.91 14.46 -6.82
C LYS A 85 -11.92 13.26 -7.75
N VAL A 86 -12.06 12.07 -7.18
CA VAL A 86 -12.23 10.81 -7.90
C VAL A 86 -13.61 10.27 -7.54
N GLU A 87 -14.50 10.17 -8.51
CA GLU A 87 -15.89 9.71 -8.31
C GLU A 87 -16.04 8.22 -8.56
N GLU A 88 -15.17 7.65 -9.39
CA GLU A 88 -15.21 6.25 -9.76
C GLU A 88 -14.62 5.35 -8.66
N GLU A 89 -15.32 4.27 -8.36
CA GLU A 89 -14.84 3.28 -7.37
C GLU A 89 -13.78 2.34 -7.93
N ASP A 90 -13.76 2.15 -9.25
CA ASP A 90 -12.81 1.26 -9.92
C ASP A 90 -11.37 1.77 -9.76
N LEU A 91 -10.48 0.87 -9.36
CA LEU A 91 -9.06 1.15 -9.14
C LEU A 91 -8.34 1.58 -10.43
N LEU A 92 -8.82 1.18 -11.60
CA LEU A 92 -8.26 1.62 -12.89
C LEU A 92 -8.41 3.13 -13.09
N TYR A 93 -9.51 3.72 -12.64
CA TYR A 93 -9.73 5.16 -12.74
C TYR A 93 -8.99 5.98 -11.69
N ARG A 94 -8.51 5.33 -10.61
CA ARG A 94 -7.76 5.98 -9.52
C ARG A 94 -6.25 5.89 -9.69
N GLN A 95 -5.79 5.05 -10.58
CA GLN A 95 -4.36 4.79 -10.73
C GLN A 95 -3.59 5.99 -11.28
N SER A 96 -2.32 6.03 -10.94
CA SER A 96 -1.34 6.99 -11.45
C SER A 96 -0.12 6.27 -11.98
N SER A 97 0.53 6.81 -12.99
CA SER A 97 1.88 6.37 -13.32
C SER A 97 2.89 6.89 -12.30
N TYR A 98 4.03 6.20 -12.19
CA TYR A 98 5.18 6.67 -11.45
C TYR A 98 6.49 6.36 -12.21
N LEU A 99 7.57 7.10 -11.92
CA LEU A 99 8.88 6.85 -12.49
C LEU A 99 9.65 5.88 -11.61
N VAL A 100 9.93 4.70 -12.15
CA VAL A 100 10.65 3.63 -11.43
C VAL A 100 12.03 4.06 -10.96
N SER A 101 12.72 4.90 -11.75
CA SER A 101 14.04 5.45 -11.41
C SER A 101 14.05 6.43 -10.23
N GLU A 102 12.90 7.04 -9.94
CA GLU A 102 12.74 7.99 -8.82
C GLU A 102 12.13 7.34 -7.57
N ALA A 103 11.68 6.11 -7.70
CA ALA A 103 11.10 5.36 -6.60
C ALA A 103 12.17 4.73 -5.71
N THR A 104 11.89 4.65 -4.42
CA THR A 104 12.74 3.97 -3.44
C THR A 104 11.97 2.80 -2.86
N PHE A 105 12.55 1.61 -2.96
CA PHE A 105 11.99 0.36 -2.46
C PHE A 105 12.97 -0.28 -1.47
N GLN A 106 12.84 0.06 -0.21
CA GLN A 106 13.72 -0.45 0.86
C GLN A 106 12.89 -1.04 2.00
N PRO A 107 13.43 -1.97 2.79
CA PRO A 107 12.69 -2.56 3.89
C PRO A 107 12.18 -1.52 4.90
N HIS A 108 12.97 -0.48 5.15
CA HIS A 108 12.70 0.56 6.14
C HIS A 108 12.13 1.84 5.55
N TYR A 109 12.05 1.95 4.22
CA TYR A 109 11.60 3.17 3.56
C TYR A 109 11.06 2.89 2.15
N LEU A 110 9.86 3.36 1.90
CA LEU A 110 9.26 3.41 0.57
C LEU A 110 9.03 4.85 0.18
N LYS A 111 9.35 5.19 -1.06
CA LYS A 111 9.00 6.47 -1.67
C LYS A 111 8.52 6.25 -3.10
N LEU A 112 7.37 6.84 -3.43
CA LEU A 112 6.78 6.85 -4.76
C LEU A 112 6.25 8.24 -5.08
N TYR A 113 6.38 8.66 -6.34
CA TYR A 113 5.78 9.88 -6.84
C TYR A 113 4.69 9.57 -7.85
N SER A 114 3.46 9.96 -7.52
CA SER A 114 2.28 9.80 -8.39
C SER A 114 2.21 10.96 -9.38
N ASN A 115 2.46 10.69 -10.65
CA ASN A 115 2.51 11.74 -11.68
C ASN A 115 1.16 12.44 -11.88
N ARG A 116 0.06 11.68 -11.91
CA ARG A 116 -1.30 12.21 -12.06
C ARG A 116 -1.66 13.17 -10.94
N TYR A 117 -1.36 12.78 -9.71
CA TYR A 117 -1.74 13.55 -8.52
C TYR A 117 -0.68 14.54 -8.08
N GLN A 118 0.51 14.53 -8.73
CA GLN A 118 1.67 15.36 -8.36
C GLN A 118 1.96 15.26 -6.86
N LEU A 119 1.98 14.02 -6.39
CA LEU A 119 2.01 13.69 -4.98
C LEU A 119 3.13 12.70 -4.67
N SER A 120 4.00 13.06 -3.73
CA SER A 120 4.96 12.14 -3.14
C SER A 120 4.32 11.39 -1.97
N THR A 121 4.46 10.08 -1.98
CA THR A 121 4.08 9.17 -0.89
C THR A 121 5.33 8.56 -0.31
N GLU A 122 5.53 8.75 1.00
CA GLU A 122 6.66 8.20 1.74
C GLU A 122 6.15 7.37 2.92
N ILE A 123 6.81 6.25 3.19
CA ILE A 123 6.44 5.34 4.29
C ILE A 123 7.69 4.93 5.06
N THR A 124 7.62 5.06 6.37
CA THR A 124 8.59 4.50 7.31
C THR A 124 7.85 3.59 8.29
N PRO A 125 8.15 2.29 8.31
CA PRO A 125 7.44 1.32 9.14
C PRO A 125 7.91 1.38 10.60
N SER A 126 7.04 0.89 11.47
CA SER A 126 7.33 0.58 12.88
C SER A 126 6.79 -0.79 13.25
N LEU A 127 7.00 -1.22 14.49
CA LEU A 127 6.59 -2.55 14.93
C LEU A 127 5.07 -2.79 14.78
N TYR A 128 4.25 -1.76 15.04
CA TYR A 128 2.78 -1.87 15.06
C TYR A 128 2.10 -1.08 13.95
N GLY A 129 2.83 -0.39 13.09
CA GLY A 129 2.23 0.44 12.05
C GLY A 129 3.28 1.13 11.18
N ALA A 130 2.97 2.33 10.71
CA ALA A 130 3.90 3.16 9.95
C ALA A 130 3.60 4.65 10.12
N LYS A 131 4.61 5.46 9.83
CA LYS A 131 4.44 6.87 9.54
C LYS A 131 4.39 7.05 8.03
N LEU A 132 3.28 7.63 7.56
CA LEU A 132 3.09 7.98 6.15
C LEU A 132 3.19 9.49 6.01
N ARG A 133 3.87 9.93 4.96
CA ARG A 133 3.94 11.34 4.58
C ARG A 133 3.45 11.47 3.15
N PHE A 134 2.54 12.41 2.94
CA PHE A 134 2.05 12.78 1.64
C PHE A 134 2.39 14.24 1.37
N THR A 135 3.10 14.50 0.29
CA THR A 135 3.54 15.86 -0.06
C THR A 135 3.06 16.20 -1.47
N SER A 136 2.15 17.16 -1.56
CA SER A 136 1.70 17.71 -2.84
C SER A 136 2.64 18.83 -3.28
N LEU A 137 3.07 18.82 -4.55
CA LEU A 137 3.93 19.87 -5.11
C LEU A 137 3.19 21.19 -5.33
N GLU A 138 1.87 21.14 -5.54
CA GLU A 138 1.06 22.31 -5.89
C GLU A 138 0.16 22.78 -4.74
N ASN A 139 0.43 22.37 -3.50
CA ASN A 139 -0.42 22.69 -2.34
C ASN A 139 -1.89 22.34 -2.54
N LYS A 140 -2.18 21.34 -3.37
CA LYS A 140 -3.54 20.87 -3.59
C LYS A 140 -4.09 20.19 -2.34
N LYS A 141 -5.40 20.21 -2.18
CA LYS A 141 -6.07 19.51 -1.09
C LYS A 141 -5.84 18.01 -1.24
N LEU A 142 -5.28 17.39 -0.22
CA LEU A 142 -5.10 15.96 -0.12
C LEU A 142 -6.40 15.27 0.32
N SER A 143 -6.71 14.16 -0.33
CA SER A 143 -7.74 13.21 0.10
C SER A 143 -7.15 11.81 0.16
N LEU A 144 -7.62 11.01 1.10
CA LEU A 144 -7.24 9.61 1.25
C LEU A 144 -8.46 8.75 0.92
N LEU A 145 -8.33 7.91 -0.09
CA LEU A 145 -9.37 6.96 -0.49
C LEU A 145 -9.06 5.59 0.10
N PHE A 146 -10.04 4.99 0.74
CA PHE A 146 -9.96 3.63 1.27
C PHE A 146 -10.76 2.70 0.37
N HIS A 147 -10.14 1.60 -0.03
CA HIS A 147 -10.79 0.56 -0.82
C HIS A 147 -10.62 -0.80 -0.14
N THR A 148 -11.71 -1.50 0.03
CA THR A 148 -11.77 -2.85 0.58
C THR A 148 -12.95 -3.60 -0.03
N SER A 149 -12.82 -4.92 -0.15
CA SER A 149 -13.93 -5.82 -0.50
C SER A 149 -14.76 -6.23 0.72
N ALA A 150 -14.30 -5.88 1.91
CA ALA A 150 -14.96 -6.19 3.18
C ALA A 150 -15.83 -5.02 3.66
N GLU A 151 -16.63 -5.26 4.69
CA GLU A 151 -17.43 -4.21 5.33
C GLU A 151 -16.51 -3.21 6.05
N LEU A 152 -16.62 -1.92 5.70
CA LEU A 152 -15.79 -0.85 6.27
C LEU A 152 -16.62 0.10 7.12
N HIS A 153 -16.28 0.19 8.39
CA HIS A 153 -16.80 1.21 9.30
C HIS A 153 -15.75 2.26 9.58
N ILE A 154 -16.10 3.51 9.35
CA ILE A 154 -15.24 4.66 9.63
C ILE A 154 -15.85 5.48 10.75
N LYS A 155 -15.09 5.74 11.82
CA LYS A 155 -15.48 6.63 12.89
C LYS A 155 -14.42 7.71 13.06
N GLN A 156 -14.83 8.96 12.85
CA GLN A 156 -13.98 10.09 13.21
C GLN A 156 -13.99 10.25 14.74
N LEU A 157 -12.82 10.22 15.35
CA LEU A 157 -12.65 10.39 16.79
C LEU A 157 -12.49 11.86 17.17
N ASN A 158 -11.73 12.59 16.35
CA ASN A 158 -11.50 14.04 16.47
C ASN A 158 -11.02 14.57 15.11
N PRO A 159 -10.77 15.88 14.93
CA PRO A 159 -10.33 16.44 13.65
C PRO A 159 -9.04 15.85 13.10
N HIS A 160 -8.22 15.24 13.95
CA HIS A 160 -6.91 14.69 13.60
C HIS A 160 -6.83 13.17 13.69
N SER A 161 -7.93 12.48 13.95
CA SER A 161 -7.86 11.02 14.00
C SER A 161 -9.17 10.35 13.60
N ILE A 162 -9.02 9.27 12.85
CA ILE A 162 -10.08 8.38 12.42
C ILE A 162 -9.79 6.96 12.86
N PHE A 163 -10.85 6.24 13.13
CA PHE A 163 -10.81 4.83 13.44
C PHE A 163 -11.48 4.05 12.31
N LEU A 164 -10.78 3.06 11.79
CA LEU A 164 -11.28 2.18 10.74
C LEU A 164 -11.48 0.80 11.34
N LYS A 165 -12.65 0.22 11.13
CA LYS A 165 -12.93 -1.18 11.43
C LYS A 165 -13.35 -1.86 10.15
N ILE A 166 -12.62 -2.86 9.75
CA ILE A 166 -12.89 -3.70 8.59
C ILE A 166 -13.32 -5.06 9.09
N ILE A 167 -14.46 -5.53 8.62
CA ILE A 167 -15.00 -6.84 9.02
C ILE A 167 -15.01 -7.71 7.78
N GLU A 168 -14.14 -8.70 7.76
CA GLU A 168 -14.17 -9.76 6.77
C GLU A 168 -14.99 -10.93 7.31
N GLU A 169 -15.99 -11.34 6.54
CA GLU A 169 -16.75 -12.55 6.80
C GLU A 169 -16.15 -13.69 5.98
N THR A 170 -15.52 -14.61 6.65
CA THR A 170 -15.23 -15.94 6.06
C THR A 170 -16.36 -16.90 6.40
N ASN A 171 -16.49 -17.99 5.66
CA ASN A 171 -17.53 -19.00 5.90
C ASN A 171 -17.55 -19.57 7.34
N THR A 172 -16.53 -19.30 8.13
CA THR A 172 -16.37 -19.87 9.48
C THR A 172 -16.09 -18.86 10.57
N THR A 173 -15.63 -17.64 10.25
CA THR A 173 -15.23 -16.65 11.26
C THR A 173 -15.40 -15.21 10.75
N LYS A 174 -15.84 -14.32 11.66
CA LYS A 174 -15.76 -12.87 11.46
C LYS A 174 -14.50 -12.37 12.13
N ARG A 175 -13.57 -11.84 11.35
CA ARG A 175 -12.33 -11.29 11.89
C ARG A 175 -12.31 -9.77 11.67
N PRO A 176 -12.37 -8.97 12.73
CA PRO A 176 -12.21 -7.53 12.60
C PRO A 176 -10.73 -7.16 12.51
N LEU A 177 -10.35 -6.39 11.50
CA LEU A 177 -9.13 -5.62 11.48
C LEU A 177 -9.45 -4.21 12.01
N ILE A 178 -8.68 -3.77 12.97
CA ILE A 178 -8.84 -2.46 13.59
C ILE A 178 -7.62 -1.61 13.26
N MET A 179 -7.85 -0.41 12.74
CA MET A 179 -6.80 0.55 12.41
C MET A 179 -7.12 1.92 13.01
N HIS A 180 -6.11 2.54 13.56
CA HIS A 180 -6.18 3.92 14.02
C HIS A 180 -5.24 4.78 13.17
N LEU A 181 -5.81 5.79 12.50
CA LEU A 181 -5.07 6.77 11.71
C LEU A 181 -5.05 8.10 12.46
N CYS A 182 -3.85 8.63 12.72
CA CYS A 182 -3.65 9.96 13.23
C CYS A 182 -3.18 10.87 12.09
N LEU A 183 -3.88 11.97 11.89
CA LEU A 183 -3.56 13.00 10.89
C LEU A 183 -2.80 14.12 11.59
N GLN A 184 -1.63 14.49 11.05
CA GLN A 184 -0.78 15.59 11.55
C GLN A 184 -0.64 16.65 10.48
#